data_fb22087c2c75799cc8f9e143fe2a65c7
#
_entry.id   fb22087c2c75799cc8f9e143fe2a65c7
#
_cell.length_a   1.000
_cell.length_b   1.000
_cell.length_c   1.000
_cell.angle_alpha   90.00
_cell.angle_beta   90.00
_cell.angle_gamma   90.00
#
_symmetry.space_group_name_H-M   'P 1'
#
loop_
_entity.id
_entity.type
_entity.pdbx_description
1 polymer ?
#
loop_
_entity_poly.entity_id
_entity_poly.type
_entity_poly.pdbx_seq_one_letter_code
_entity_poly.pdbx_strand_id
1 'polypeptide(L)'
;LYEVPLLSIVSEIKNRSLGNVADMDGILCKLSEKVALSNRHQLYFSEFGTRRRFSFEVQDKVIDRLKETAEYCTGTSNCHFAMKYGMKPMGTHPHEWFMFHGAQFGYKHANYMALENWVNVYDGDLGIALSDTYTSGIFLSNLSRKQAKLFDGVRCDSGDEFDFTDKLVARYRELGIDPTTKTIVFSNALDFGKALDIQEHCRGKIRCS
;
A
#
# COMPACT_ATOMS: atom_id res chain seq x y z
N LEU A 1 -5.20 -9.08 12.23
CA LEU A 1 -5.78 -8.00 13.03
C LEU A 1 -4.81 -7.45 14.07
N TYR A 2 -4.00 -8.32 14.72
CA TYR A 2 -3.07 -7.93 15.79
C TYR A 2 -1.60 -7.81 15.34
N GLU A 3 -1.28 -8.15 14.09
CA GLU A 3 0.10 -8.17 13.59
C GLU A 3 0.78 -6.81 13.74
N VAL A 4 0.17 -5.76 13.23
CA VAL A 4 0.80 -4.42 13.23
C VAL A 4 1.03 -3.89 14.65
N PRO A 5 0.04 -3.88 15.58
CA PRO A 5 0.28 -3.43 16.93
C PRO A 5 1.27 -4.32 17.69
N LEU A 6 1.20 -5.65 17.56
CA LEU A 6 2.14 -6.55 18.23
C LEU A 6 3.56 -6.34 17.74
N LEU A 7 3.80 -6.28 16.44
CA LEU A 7 5.14 -6.08 15.90
C LEU A 7 5.71 -4.70 16.24
N SER A 8 4.88 -3.66 16.28
CA SER A 8 5.34 -2.33 16.71
C SER A 8 5.77 -2.31 18.19
N ILE A 9 5.02 -2.99 19.06
CA ILE A 9 5.35 -3.12 20.49
C ILE A 9 6.63 -3.95 20.66
N VAL A 10 6.73 -5.11 19.99
CA VAL A 10 7.92 -5.97 20.04
C VAL A 10 9.17 -5.22 19.55
N SER A 11 9.09 -4.48 18.45
CA SER A 11 10.18 -3.67 17.94
C SER A 11 10.64 -2.62 18.95
N GLU A 12 9.71 -1.92 19.57
CA GLU A 12 10.00 -0.90 20.56
C GLU A 12 10.60 -1.49 21.85
N ILE A 13 10.02 -2.59 22.39
CA ILE A 13 10.58 -3.28 23.57
C ILE A 13 11.99 -3.79 23.28
N LYS A 14 12.21 -4.38 22.09
CA LYS A 14 13.54 -4.85 21.68
C LYS A 14 14.55 -3.70 21.70
N ASN A 15 14.24 -2.55 21.12
CA ASN A 15 15.15 -1.41 21.11
C ASN A 15 15.45 -0.91 22.52
N ARG A 16 14.44 -0.81 23.38
CA ARG A 16 14.61 -0.43 24.79
C ARG A 16 15.49 -1.43 25.58
N SER A 17 15.25 -2.73 25.40
CA SER A 17 16.00 -3.80 26.08
C SER A 17 17.46 -3.85 25.66
N LEU A 18 17.78 -3.50 24.43
CA LEU A 18 19.15 -3.43 23.91
C LEU A 18 19.83 -2.08 24.17
N GLY A 19 19.15 -1.12 24.80
CA GLY A 19 19.68 0.22 25.02
C GLY A 19 19.90 1.01 23.72
N ASN A 20 19.23 0.64 22.64
CA ASN A 20 19.33 1.35 21.36
C ASN A 20 18.72 2.76 21.49
N VAL A 21 19.48 3.77 21.04
CA VAL A 21 19.03 5.16 20.99
C VAL A 21 18.80 5.55 19.53
N ALA A 22 17.68 6.21 19.27
CA ALA A 22 17.40 6.71 17.93
C ALA A 22 18.28 7.93 17.60
N ASP A 23 19.00 7.86 16.50
CA ASP A 23 19.66 9.02 15.91
C ASP A 23 18.61 9.88 15.21
N MET A 24 17.96 10.77 15.95
CA MET A 24 16.86 11.59 15.42
C MET A 24 17.32 12.55 14.33
N ASP A 25 18.50 13.12 14.45
CA ASP A 25 19.03 14.06 13.45
C ASP A 25 19.32 13.33 12.14
N GLY A 26 19.94 12.16 12.20
CA GLY A 26 20.18 11.31 11.03
C GLY A 26 18.89 10.80 10.39
N ILE A 27 17.87 10.45 11.20
CA ILE A 27 16.55 10.03 10.70
C ILE A 27 15.86 11.19 9.95
N LEU A 28 15.82 12.38 10.55
CA LEU A 28 15.15 13.54 9.94
C LEU A 28 15.93 14.08 8.73
N CYS A 29 17.25 13.99 8.71
CA CYS A 29 18.07 14.31 7.54
C CYS A 29 17.71 13.40 6.35
N LYS A 30 17.75 12.08 6.54
CA LYS A 30 17.37 11.09 5.51
C LYS A 30 15.91 11.26 5.07
N LEU A 31 15.01 11.58 5.98
CA LEU A 31 13.61 11.86 5.66
C LEU A 31 13.51 13.08 4.74
N SER A 32 14.22 14.17 5.06
CA SER A 32 14.21 15.40 4.26
C SER A 32 14.74 15.18 2.85
N GLU A 33 15.80 14.37 2.68
CA GLU A 33 16.32 13.97 1.37
C GLU A 33 15.26 13.21 0.55
N LYS A 34 14.59 12.24 1.17
CA LYS A 34 13.54 11.45 0.52
C LYS A 34 12.33 12.30 0.14
N VAL A 35 11.90 13.20 1.01
CA VAL A 35 10.80 14.14 0.75
C VAL A 35 11.16 15.09 -0.38
N ALA A 36 12.38 15.62 -0.41
CA ALA A 36 12.84 16.48 -1.51
C ALA A 36 12.80 15.75 -2.87
N LEU A 37 13.18 14.46 -2.91
CA LEU A 37 13.07 13.65 -4.12
C LEU A 37 11.60 13.41 -4.50
N SER A 38 10.75 13.05 -3.55
CA SER A 38 9.31 12.86 -3.78
C SER A 38 8.67 14.13 -4.35
N ASN A 39 8.91 15.28 -3.73
CA ASN A 39 8.34 16.56 -4.18
C ASN A 39 8.86 16.96 -5.57
N ARG A 40 10.17 16.78 -5.84
CA ARG A 40 10.79 17.08 -7.14
C ARG A 40 10.18 16.26 -8.27
N HIS A 41 9.92 14.98 -8.03
CA HIS A 41 9.44 14.04 -9.05
C HIS A 41 7.94 13.80 -9.00
N GLN A 42 7.20 14.49 -8.11
CA GLN A 42 5.76 14.31 -7.92
C GLN A 42 5.40 12.84 -7.64
N LEU A 43 6.22 12.18 -6.80
CA LEU A 43 6.07 10.77 -6.47
C LEU A 43 5.07 10.62 -5.32
N TYR A 44 3.88 10.10 -5.62
CA TYR A 44 2.86 9.80 -4.60
C TYR A 44 3.28 8.60 -3.76
N PHE A 45 3.12 8.74 -2.44
CA PHE A 45 3.36 7.64 -1.51
C PHE A 45 2.49 7.76 -0.26
N SER A 46 2.33 6.64 0.47
CA SER A 46 1.66 6.58 1.77
C SER A 46 2.61 6.04 2.82
N GLU A 47 2.48 6.51 4.06
CA GLU A 47 3.29 6.05 5.19
C GLU A 47 2.68 4.77 5.80
N PHE A 48 3.47 3.68 5.86
CA PHE A 48 3.10 2.37 6.40
C PHE A 48 4.13 1.83 7.40
N GLY A 49 4.86 2.69 8.10
CA GLY A 49 6.00 2.34 8.95
C GLY A 49 5.66 1.77 10.32
N THR A 50 4.41 1.83 10.79
CA THR A 50 4.04 1.48 12.18
C THR A 50 4.54 0.10 12.61
N ARG A 51 4.40 -0.92 11.76
CA ARG A 51 4.82 -2.31 12.06
C ARG A 51 6.30 -2.44 12.41
N ARG A 52 7.16 -1.59 11.84
CA ARG A 52 8.63 -1.65 11.96
C ARG A 52 9.23 -0.41 12.60
N ARG A 53 8.40 0.41 13.26
CA ARG A 53 8.88 1.64 13.88
C ARG A 53 9.93 1.37 14.97
N PHE A 54 10.86 2.29 15.11
CA PHE A 54 11.84 2.25 16.19
C PHE A 54 11.17 2.41 17.57
N SER A 55 10.34 3.46 17.71
CA SER A 55 9.46 3.72 18.84
C SER A 55 8.25 4.56 18.40
N PHE A 56 7.28 4.71 19.30
CA PHE A 56 6.13 5.57 19.06
C PHE A 56 6.56 7.03 18.81
N GLU A 57 7.48 7.54 19.66
CA GLU A 57 7.96 8.92 19.60
C GLU A 57 8.73 9.22 18.30
N VAL A 58 9.51 8.25 17.81
CA VAL A 58 10.23 8.39 16.54
C VAL A 58 9.24 8.46 15.39
N GLN A 59 8.25 7.56 15.35
CA GLN A 59 7.23 7.60 14.30
C GLN A 59 6.41 8.88 14.37
N ASP A 60 6.07 9.36 15.55
CA ASP A 60 5.33 10.60 15.75
C ASP A 60 6.06 11.79 15.10
N LYS A 61 7.35 11.96 15.36
CA LYS A 61 8.18 13.00 14.75
C LYS A 61 8.34 12.87 13.24
N VAL A 62 8.44 11.64 12.74
CA VAL A 62 8.52 11.37 11.29
C VAL A 62 7.22 11.79 10.60
N ILE A 63 6.06 11.42 11.16
CA ILE A 63 4.76 11.76 10.57
C ILE A 63 4.49 13.26 10.64
N ASP A 64 4.83 13.91 11.76
CA ASP A 64 4.75 15.37 11.89
C ASP A 64 5.54 16.06 10.78
N ARG A 65 6.79 15.66 10.57
CA ARG A 65 7.63 16.20 9.50
C ARG A 65 7.06 15.91 8.11
N LEU A 66 6.54 14.70 7.86
CA LEU A 66 5.89 14.36 6.59
C LEU A 66 4.69 15.26 6.32
N LYS A 67 3.85 15.50 7.34
CA LYS A 67 2.69 16.40 7.23
C LYS A 67 3.09 17.80 6.82
N GLU A 68 4.20 18.30 7.35
CA GLU A 68 4.67 19.66 7.09
C GLU A 68 5.33 19.83 5.71
N THR A 69 6.04 18.79 5.22
CA THR A 69 7.01 18.99 4.13
C THR A 69 6.77 18.13 2.89
N ALA A 70 5.98 17.04 3.00
CA ALA A 70 5.77 16.08 1.91
C ALA A 70 4.47 16.37 1.15
N GLU A 71 4.56 17.10 0.05
CA GLU A 71 3.41 17.49 -0.78
C GLU A 71 2.68 16.28 -1.39
N TYR A 72 3.42 15.21 -1.69
CA TYR A 72 2.90 14.01 -2.35
C TYR A 72 2.70 12.82 -1.39
N CYS A 73 2.77 13.04 -0.07
CA CYS A 73 2.37 12.05 0.92
C CYS A 73 0.84 11.99 1.01
N THR A 74 0.23 10.90 0.57
CA THR A 74 -1.23 10.77 0.50
C THR A 74 -1.88 10.46 1.85
N GLY A 75 -1.12 10.01 2.84
CA GLY A 75 -1.63 9.72 4.18
C GLY A 75 -0.78 8.69 4.94
N THR A 76 -1.33 8.21 6.05
CA THR A 76 -0.68 7.20 6.90
C THR A 76 -1.61 6.03 7.21
N SER A 77 -1.06 4.83 7.32
CA SER A 77 -1.80 3.65 7.77
C SER A 77 -2.09 3.64 9.28
N ASN A 78 -1.51 4.55 10.03
CA ASN A 78 -1.74 4.67 11.46
C ASN A 78 -2.93 5.59 11.75
N CYS A 79 -4.08 5.02 12.11
CA CYS A 79 -5.31 5.79 12.37
C CYS A 79 -5.15 6.81 13.51
N HIS A 80 -4.33 6.51 14.54
CA HIS A 80 -4.05 7.47 15.61
C HIS A 80 -3.34 8.72 15.08
N PHE A 81 -2.28 8.54 14.27
CA PHE A 81 -1.56 9.66 13.69
C PHE A 81 -2.34 10.36 12.58
N ALA A 82 -3.15 9.61 11.81
CA ALA A 82 -4.07 10.22 10.85
C ALA A 82 -5.01 11.21 11.53
N MET A 83 -5.60 10.81 12.66
CA MET A 83 -6.47 11.68 13.48
C MET A 83 -5.69 12.83 14.11
N LYS A 84 -4.52 12.55 14.71
CA LYS A 84 -3.70 13.56 15.40
C LYS A 84 -3.25 14.70 14.47
N TYR A 85 -2.83 14.35 13.24
CA TYR A 85 -2.27 15.31 12.29
C TYR A 85 -3.23 15.72 11.16
N GLY A 86 -4.49 15.28 11.20
CA GLY A 86 -5.46 15.58 10.15
C GLY A 86 -5.04 15.03 8.78
N MET A 87 -4.36 13.88 8.74
CA MET A 87 -3.97 13.19 7.52
C MET A 87 -5.04 12.17 7.13
N LYS A 88 -5.05 11.79 5.84
CA LYS A 88 -5.95 10.74 5.36
C LYS A 88 -5.51 9.38 5.94
N PRO A 89 -6.42 8.59 6.56
CA PRO A 89 -6.11 7.21 6.89
C PRO A 89 -6.03 6.39 5.60
N MET A 90 -4.93 5.66 5.43
CA MET A 90 -4.67 4.82 4.27
C MET A 90 -4.67 3.35 4.66
N GLY A 91 -5.19 2.50 3.79
CA GLY A 91 -5.21 1.07 4.02
C GLY A 91 -5.44 0.30 2.74
N THR A 92 -5.16 -0.99 2.80
CA THR A 92 -5.41 -1.94 1.72
C THR A 92 -5.93 -3.24 2.32
N HIS A 93 -6.39 -4.17 1.46
CA HIS A 93 -6.77 -5.50 1.91
C HIS A 93 -5.59 -6.23 2.58
N PRO A 94 -5.80 -6.93 3.71
CA PRO A 94 -4.81 -7.84 4.27
C PRO A 94 -4.88 -9.21 3.55
N HIS A 95 -3.76 -9.95 3.51
CA HIS A 95 -3.73 -11.31 2.97
C HIS A 95 -4.69 -12.25 3.72
N GLU A 96 -4.83 -12.06 5.04
CA GLU A 96 -5.73 -12.87 5.89
C GLU A 96 -7.18 -12.83 5.44
N TRP A 97 -7.63 -11.73 4.84
CA TRP A 97 -8.97 -11.62 4.28
C TRP A 97 -9.19 -12.63 3.16
N PHE A 98 -8.25 -12.74 2.24
CA PHE A 98 -8.30 -13.73 1.16
C PHE A 98 -8.09 -15.15 1.66
N MET A 99 -7.18 -15.35 2.63
CA MET A 99 -6.93 -16.66 3.25
C MET A 99 -8.18 -17.19 3.96
N PHE A 100 -8.91 -16.33 4.69
CA PHE A 100 -10.20 -16.68 5.31
C PHE A 100 -11.22 -17.14 4.25
N HIS A 101 -11.33 -16.42 3.13
CA HIS A 101 -12.22 -16.80 2.04
C HIS A 101 -11.78 -18.10 1.36
N GLY A 102 -10.47 -18.35 1.27
CA GLY A 102 -9.93 -19.61 0.79
C GLY A 102 -10.33 -20.80 1.68
N ALA A 103 -10.27 -20.62 2.98
CA ALA A 103 -10.70 -21.65 3.94
C ALA A 103 -12.20 -21.90 3.88
N GLN A 104 -13.01 -20.85 3.68
CA GLN A 104 -14.48 -20.95 3.72
C GLN A 104 -15.08 -21.41 2.37
N PHE A 105 -14.55 -20.95 1.24
CA PHE A 105 -15.13 -21.14 -0.09
C PHE A 105 -14.26 -21.96 -1.04
N GLY A 106 -13.09 -22.42 -0.57
CA GLY A 106 -12.07 -23.09 -1.37
C GLY A 106 -11.24 -22.11 -2.21
N TYR A 107 -10.00 -22.50 -2.50
CA TYR A 107 -9.01 -21.63 -3.18
C TYR A 107 -9.46 -21.13 -4.56
N LYS A 108 -10.24 -21.94 -5.29
CA LYS A 108 -10.75 -21.57 -6.62
C LYS A 108 -11.64 -20.31 -6.57
N HIS A 109 -12.39 -20.13 -5.51
CA HIS A 109 -13.36 -19.04 -5.37
C HIS A 109 -12.88 -17.93 -4.41
N ALA A 110 -11.73 -18.11 -3.77
CA ALA A 110 -11.25 -17.21 -2.73
C ALA A 110 -11.17 -15.75 -3.17
N ASN A 111 -10.49 -15.46 -4.27
CA ASN A 111 -10.34 -14.09 -4.78
C ASN A 111 -11.70 -13.46 -5.11
N TYR A 112 -12.54 -14.20 -5.85
CA TYR A 112 -13.85 -13.70 -6.23
C TYR A 112 -14.72 -13.38 -5.01
N MET A 113 -14.84 -14.32 -4.06
CA MET A 113 -15.68 -14.16 -2.87
C MET A 113 -15.15 -13.09 -1.93
N ALA A 114 -13.81 -12.97 -1.80
CA ALA A 114 -13.19 -11.92 -1.01
C ALA A 114 -13.56 -10.53 -1.54
N LEU A 115 -13.50 -10.33 -2.85
CA LEU A 115 -13.85 -9.05 -3.49
C LEU A 115 -15.37 -8.77 -3.40
N GLU A 116 -16.24 -9.77 -3.67
CA GLU A 116 -17.69 -9.59 -3.56
C GLU A 116 -18.12 -9.25 -2.13
N ASN A 117 -17.59 -9.96 -1.13
CA ASN A 117 -17.92 -9.68 0.26
C ASN A 117 -17.38 -8.32 0.73
N TRP A 118 -16.27 -7.85 0.18
CA TRP A 118 -15.79 -6.49 0.45
C TRP A 118 -16.75 -5.44 -0.11
N VAL A 119 -17.18 -5.61 -1.35
CA VAL A 119 -18.17 -4.72 -1.99
C VAL A 119 -19.49 -4.72 -1.23
N ASN A 120 -19.95 -5.89 -0.75
CA ASN A 120 -21.20 -5.99 0.02
C ASN A 120 -21.18 -5.21 1.35
N VAL A 121 -19.99 -4.93 1.90
CA VAL A 121 -19.82 -4.17 3.14
C VAL A 121 -19.55 -2.70 2.88
N TYR A 122 -18.77 -2.38 1.86
CA TYR A 122 -18.23 -1.04 1.62
C TYR A 122 -18.78 -0.36 0.37
N ASP A 123 -19.70 -0.98 -0.36
CA ASP A 123 -20.36 -0.45 -1.57
C ASP A 123 -19.42 0.10 -2.66
N GLY A 124 -18.17 -0.33 -2.65
CA GLY A 124 -17.11 0.12 -3.56
C GLY A 124 -16.08 1.06 -2.92
N ASP A 125 -16.33 1.57 -1.72
CA ASP A 125 -15.32 2.33 -0.97
C ASP A 125 -14.16 1.42 -0.52
N LEU A 126 -12.99 2.04 -0.19
CA LEU A 126 -11.76 1.33 0.17
C LEU A 126 -11.30 0.34 -0.91
N GLY A 127 -11.44 0.74 -2.15
CA GLY A 127 -11.40 -0.09 -3.36
C GLY A 127 -10.00 -0.40 -3.89
N ILE A 128 -9.01 -0.76 -3.04
CA ILE A 128 -7.69 -1.25 -3.48
C ILE A 128 -7.58 -2.74 -3.22
N ALA A 129 -7.73 -3.54 -4.29
CA ALA A 129 -7.76 -5.00 -4.22
C ALA A 129 -6.34 -5.59 -4.13
N LEU A 130 -6.08 -6.46 -3.14
CA LEU A 130 -4.83 -7.20 -3.03
C LEU A 130 -4.81 -8.35 -4.06
N SER A 131 -3.70 -8.52 -4.79
CA SER A 131 -3.66 -9.39 -5.98
C SER A 131 -2.89 -10.69 -5.83
N ASP A 132 -2.03 -10.84 -4.82
CA ASP A 132 -0.99 -11.87 -4.82
C ASP A 132 -1.16 -13.00 -3.80
N THR A 133 -2.22 -13.00 -3.00
CA THR A 133 -2.46 -14.06 -1.99
C THR A 133 -2.45 -15.47 -2.61
N TYR A 134 -3.05 -15.63 -3.79
CA TYR A 134 -3.07 -16.89 -4.55
C TYR A 134 -2.50 -16.71 -5.95
N THR A 135 -1.41 -15.98 -6.07
CA THR A 135 -0.71 -15.52 -7.26
C THR A 135 -1.46 -14.45 -8.07
N SER A 136 -0.71 -13.46 -8.55
CA SER A 136 -1.25 -12.36 -9.37
C SER A 136 -1.86 -12.85 -10.68
N GLY A 137 -1.31 -13.92 -11.27
CA GLY A 137 -1.87 -14.51 -12.49
C GLY A 137 -3.29 -15.06 -12.31
N ILE A 138 -3.53 -15.78 -11.21
CA ILE A 138 -4.88 -16.28 -10.86
C ILE A 138 -5.80 -15.12 -10.53
N PHE A 139 -5.34 -14.12 -9.80
CA PHE A 139 -6.13 -12.92 -9.51
C PHE A 139 -6.60 -12.23 -10.80
N LEU A 140 -5.66 -11.94 -11.71
CA LEU A 140 -5.98 -11.29 -12.99
C LEU A 140 -6.96 -12.09 -13.83
N SER A 141 -6.80 -13.42 -13.93
CA SER A 141 -7.72 -14.28 -14.67
C SER A 141 -9.13 -14.30 -14.08
N ASN A 142 -9.27 -14.18 -12.76
CA ASN A 142 -10.53 -14.21 -12.05
C ASN A 142 -11.19 -12.83 -11.91
N LEU A 143 -10.45 -11.75 -12.17
CA LEU A 143 -10.98 -10.38 -12.04
C LEU A 143 -12.11 -10.17 -13.06
N SER A 144 -13.34 -10.05 -12.55
CA SER A 144 -14.51 -9.80 -13.37
C SER A 144 -14.62 -8.34 -13.79
N ARG A 145 -15.37 -8.07 -14.88
CA ARG A 145 -15.64 -6.69 -15.33
C ARG A 145 -16.36 -5.87 -14.24
N LYS A 146 -17.28 -6.49 -13.48
CA LYS A 146 -17.98 -5.84 -12.37
C LYS A 146 -16.97 -5.36 -11.32
N GLN A 147 -16.11 -6.27 -10.85
CA GLN A 147 -15.10 -5.96 -9.85
C GLN A 147 -14.10 -4.91 -10.37
N ALA A 148 -13.59 -5.08 -11.59
CA ALA A 148 -12.70 -4.11 -12.22
C ALA A 148 -13.30 -2.70 -12.34
N LYS A 149 -14.62 -2.57 -12.44
CA LYS A 149 -15.32 -1.27 -12.42
C LYS A 149 -15.43 -0.69 -11.02
N LEU A 150 -15.81 -1.51 -10.03
CA LEU A 150 -16.08 -1.07 -8.67
C LEU A 150 -14.81 -0.71 -7.89
N PHE A 151 -13.73 -1.48 -8.07
CA PHE A 151 -12.47 -1.20 -7.39
C PHE A 151 -11.71 -0.05 -8.04
N ASP A 152 -11.15 0.85 -7.22
CA ASP A 152 -10.33 1.99 -7.66
C ASP A 152 -8.97 1.55 -8.19
N GLY A 153 -8.49 0.40 -7.74
CA GLY A 153 -7.19 -0.10 -8.14
C GLY A 153 -6.83 -1.45 -7.54
N VAL A 154 -5.56 -1.80 -7.70
CA VAL A 154 -5.00 -3.09 -7.28
C VAL A 154 -3.68 -2.84 -6.54
N ARG A 155 -3.43 -3.60 -5.46
CA ARG A 155 -2.17 -3.62 -4.75
C ARG A 155 -1.28 -4.74 -5.30
N CYS A 156 -0.05 -4.36 -5.68
CA CYS A 156 1.05 -5.26 -6.00
C CYS A 156 1.97 -5.34 -4.77
N ASP A 157 2.03 -6.50 -4.10
CA ASP A 157 2.82 -6.69 -2.87
C ASP A 157 4.01 -7.63 -3.07
N SER A 158 4.09 -8.29 -4.22
CA SER A 158 5.19 -9.19 -4.57
C SER A 158 5.34 -9.37 -6.08
N GLY A 159 6.52 -9.88 -6.49
CA GLY A 159 6.85 -10.16 -7.90
C GLY A 159 7.49 -8.96 -8.60
N ASP A 160 7.55 -9.02 -9.93
CA ASP A 160 8.07 -7.96 -10.78
C ASP A 160 7.00 -6.91 -11.06
N GLU A 161 7.27 -5.68 -10.69
CA GLU A 161 6.31 -4.56 -10.75
C GLU A 161 6.00 -4.12 -12.18
N PHE A 162 6.99 -4.24 -13.07
CA PHE A 162 6.86 -3.86 -14.48
C PHE A 162 5.98 -4.87 -15.23
N ASP A 163 6.28 -6.16 -15.07
CA ASP A 163 5.49 -7.26 -15.63
C ASP A 163 4.05 -7.24 -15.10
N PHE A 164 3.89 -7.02 -13.78
CA PHE A 164 2.56 -6.89 -13.18
C PHE A 164 1.77 -5.71 -13.76
N THR A 165 2.41 -4.55 -13.91
CA THR A 165 1.79 -3.35 -14.49
C THR A 165 1.28 -3.64 -15.90
N ASP A 166 2.11 -4.20 -16.76
CA ASP A 166 1.75 -4.47 -18.16
C ASP A 166 0.62 -5.50 -18.26
N LYS A 167 0.64 -6.55 -17.45
CA LYS A 167 -0.44 -7.55 -17.36
C LYS A 167 -1.75 -6.96 -16.86
N LEU A 168 -1.72 -6.13 -15.83
CA LEU A 168 -2.93 -5.49 -15.28
C LEU A 168 -3.53 -4.50 -16.27
N VAL A 169 -2.71 -3.68 -16.94
CA VAL A 169 -3.15 -2.76 -17.99
C VAL A 169 -3.81 -3.51 -19.15
N ALA A 170 -3.19 -4.62 -19.60
CA ALA A 170 -3.78 -5.48 -20.63
C ALA A 170 -5.14 -6.04 -20.15
N ARG A 171 -5.22 -6.52 -18.90
CA ARG A 171 -6.46 -7.05 -18.34
C ARG A 171 -7.58 -6.03 -18.26
N TYR A 172 -7.28 -4.79 -17.82
CA TYR A 172 -8.31 -3.73 -17.83
C TYR A 172 -8.83 -3.43 -19.24
N ARG A 173 -7.93 -3.38 -20.24
CA ARG A 173 -8.34 -3.17 -21.65
C ARG A 173 -9.21 -4.32 -22.18
N GLU A 174 -8.87 -5.57 -21.89
CA GLU A 174 -9.70 -6.74 -22.24
C GLU A 174 -11.10 -6.65 -21.63
N LEU A 175 -11.20 -6.12 -20.40
CA LEU A 175 -12.48 -5.93 -19.71
C LEU A 175 -13.23 -4.67 -20.16
N GLY A 176 -12.70 -3.90 -21.12
CA GLY A 176 -13.28 -2.65 -21.61
C GLY A 176 -13.26 -1.54 -20.53
N ILE A 177 -12.20 -1.49 -19.73
CA ILE A 177 -11.95 -0.46 -18.70
C ILE A 177 -10.75 0.36 -19.13
N ASP A 178 -10.85 1.67 -19.04
CA ASP A 178 -9.71 2.57 -19.25
C ASP A 178 -8.75 2.47 -18.06
N PRO A 179 -7.51 1.92 -18.24
CA PRO A 179 -6.57 1.76 -17.15
C PRO A 179 -6.12 3.09 -16.54
N THR A 180 -6.16 4.20 -17.29
CA THR A 180 -5.75 5.52 -16.78
C THR A 180 -6.64 6.02 -15.64
N THR A 181 -7.85 5.47 -15.50
CA THR A 181 -8.79 5.76 -14.41
C THR A 181 -8.49 4.94 -13.15
N LYS A 182 -7.58 3.96 -13.23
CA LYS A 182 -7.26 3.01 -12.17
C LYS A 182 -5.88 3.29 -11.55
N THR A 183 -5.63 2.72 -10.37
CA THR A 183 -4.39 2.92 -9.62
C THR A 183 -3.75 1.59 -9.26
N ILE A 184 -2.43 1.50 -9.37
CA ILE A 184 -1.66 0.43 -8.73
C ILE A 184 -1.01 1.00 -7.47
N VAL A 185 -1.19 0.33 -6.34
CA VAL A 185 -0.44 0.58 -5.11
C VAL A 185 0.65 -0.46 -5.00
N PHE A 186 1.92 -0.03 -5.04
CA PHE A 186 3.07 -0.90 -4.87
C PHE A 186 3.52 -0.91 -3.41
N SER A 187 3.69 -2.09 -2.82
CA SER A 187 3.96 -2.24 -1.38
C SER A 187 5.02 -3.27 -1.03
N ASN A 188 5.74 -3.78 -2.00
CA ASN A 188 6.93 -4.58 -1.80
C ASN A 188 8.14 -3.73 -1.36
N ALA A 189 9.31 -4.33 -1.14
CA ALA A 189 10.50 -3.65 -0.63
C ALA A 189 11.07 -2.64 -1.64
N LEU A 190 10.43 -1.47 -1.75
CA LEU A 190 10.82 -0.40 -2.66
C LEU A 190 11.79 0.58 -1.98
N ASP A 191 12.77 1.02 -2.75
CA ASP A 191 13.50 2.27 -2.49
C ASP A 191 13.01 3.39 -3.43
N PHE A 192 13.52 4.60 -3.22
CA PHE A 192 13.09 5.75 -4.04
C PHE A 192 13.53 5.65 -5.52
N GLY A 193 14.69 5.05 -5.80
CA GLY A 193 15.15 4.83 -7.17
C GLY A 193 14.18 3.95 -7.93
N LYS A 194 13.89 2.77 -7.38
CA LYS A 194 12.94 1.83 -7.96
C LYS A 194 11.52 2.41 -8.09
N ALA A 195 11.08 3.21 -7.10
CA ALA A 195 9.77 3.87 -7.16
C ALA A 195 9.69 4.88 -8.32
N LEU A 196 10.77 5.59 -8.64
CA LEU A 196 10.84 6.49 -9.80
C LEU A 196 10.81 5.72 -11.13
N ASP A 197 11.51 4.59 -11.22
CA ASP A 197 11.48 3.74 -12.41
C ASP A 197 10.07 3.18 -12.66
N ILE A 198 9.38 2.76 -11.60
CA ILE A 198 7.98 2.30 -11.66
C ILE A 198 7.06 3.45 -12.09
N GLN A 199 7.22 4.63 -11.52
CA GLN A 199 6.43 5.81 -11.90
C GLN A 199 6.58 6.13 -13.38
N GLU A 200 7.81 6.09 -13.91
CA GLU A 200 8.07 6.32 -15.33
C GLU A 200 7.43 5.23 -16.19
N HIS A 201 7.52 3.97 -15.78
CA HIS A 201 6.90 2.86 -16.51
C HIS A 201 5.35 2.95 -16.54
N CYS A 202 4.74 3.44 -15.46
CA CYS A 202 3.29 3.64 -15.36
C CYS A 202 2.80 4.87 -16.14
N ARG A 203 3.68 5.81 -16.48
CA ARG A 203 3.31 7.09 -17.10
C ARG A 203 2.47 6.90 -18.36
N GLY A 204 1.28 7.53 -18.39
CA GLY A 204 0.34 7.44 -19.49
C GLY A 204 -0.37 6.09 -19.66
N LYS A 205 -0.06 5.10 -18.81
CA LYS A 205 -0.69 3.77 -18.83
C LYS A 205 -1.73 3.62 -17.72
N ILE A 206 -1.33 3.93 -16.48
CA ILE A 206 -2.12 3.73 -15.26
C ILE A 206 -1.55 4.62 -14.14
N ARG A 207 -2.36 5.02 -13.17
CA ARG A 207 -1.85 5.74 -12.00
C ARG A 207 -1.13 4.79 -11.05
N CYS A 208 -0.11 5.29 -10.34
CA CYS A 208 0.63 4.51 -9.34
C CYS A 208 0.90 5.30 -8.06
N SER A 209 1.11 4.56 -6.96
CA SER A 209 1.46 5.08 -5.64
C SER A 209 2.26 4.05 -4.85
#